data_37fa96ddfcba27346485e9438e5a8e9d
#
_entry.id   37fa96ddfcba27346485e9438e5a8e9d
#
_cell.length_a   1.000
_cell.length_b   1.000
_cell.length_c   1.000
_cell.angle_alpha   90.00
_cell.angle_beta   90.00
_cell.angle_gamma   90.00
#
_symmetry.space_group_name_H-M   'P 1'
#
loop_
_entity.id
_entity.type
_entity.pdbx_description
1 polymer ?
#
loop_
_entity_poly.entity_id
_entity_poly.type
_entity_poly.pdbx_seq_one_letter_code
_entity_poly.pdbx_strand_id
1 'polypeptide(L)'
;PNAHHIDGLIRFESDLAYEVYKYLRNNVFPIVVGGDHSIAIGSVSGTKMAFPEQRLGVVWIDAHADLHSPFTTPSGNVHGMPLALLMDIENKKQRRNKPRVYTLDVWDRLRKIGSSGPKLLPSDLVFIGLRDYEAEEAAIIKEFGIKVITVKEVREKGTDAVVRETMAHLTACGRIHVSFDVDSLDPSISVGTGT
;
A
#
# COMPACT_ATOMS: atom_id res chain seq x y z
N PRO A 1 18.99 5.28 10.34
CA PRO A 1 17.57 5.63 10.48
C PRO A 1 16.73 4.54 9.81
N ASN A 2 15.64 4.14 10.50
CA ASN A 2 14.77 3.06 10.02
C ASN A 2 13.58 3.59 9.21
N ALA A 3 13.69 4.81 8.70
CA ALA A 3 12.82 5.43 7.71
C ALA A 3 13.58 6.62 7.10
N HIS A 4 14.02 6.47 5.87
CA HIS A 4 14.79 7.49 5.15
C HIS A 4 13.86 8.62 4.69
N HIS A 5 14.33 9.87 4.81
CA HIS A 5 13.63 11.07 4.33
C HIS A 5 12.18 11.25 4.81
N ILE A 6 11.79 10.55 5.89
CA ILE A 6 10.41 10.51 6.39
C ILE A 6 9.82 11.91 6.68
N ASP A 7 10.67 12.91 7.01
CA ASP A 7 10.23 14.27 7.30
C ASP A 7 9.62 14.99 6.10
N GLY A 8 10.22 14.79 4.92
CA GLY A 8 9.71 15.38 3.69
C GLY A 8 8.37 14.84 3.25
N LEU A 9 8.08 13.60 3.65
CA LEU A 9 6.87 12.90 3.22
C LEU A 9 5.59 13.48 3.84
N ILE A 10 5.61 13.97 5.08
CA ILE A 10 4.38 14.43 5.75
C ILE A 10 3.68 15.51 4.93
N ARG A 11 4.44 16.51 4.48
CA ARG A 11 3.86 17.60 3.70
C ARG A 11 3.39 17.09 2.34
N PHE A 12 4.27 16.38 1.63
CA PHE A 12 3.97 15.88 0.30
C PHE A 12 2.72 14.97 0.31
N GLU A 13 2.67 13.98 1.20
CA GLU A 13 1.57 13.03 1.28
C GLU A 13 0.26 13.69 1.74
N SER A 14 0.36 14.70 2.62
CA SER A 14 -0.81 15.48 3.03
C SER A 14 -1.38 16.31 1.87
N ASP A 15 -0.51 16.98 1.12
CA ASP A 15 -0.90 17.78 -0.05
C ASP A 15 -1.51 16.86 -1.13
N LEU A 16 -0.89 15.71 -1.40
CA LEU A 16 -1.42 14.72 -2.34
C LEU A 16 -2.78 14.16 -1.89
N ALA A 17 -2.91 13.81 -0.62
CA ALA A 17 -4.19 13.32 -0.09
C ALA A 17 -5.31 14.36 -0.26
N TYR A 18 -5.01 15.63 -0.02
CA TYR A 18 -5.96 16.71 -0.19
C TYR A 18 -6.35 16.91 -1.67
N GLU A 19 -5.39 16.85 -2.60
CA GLU A 19 -5.68 16.96 -4.03
C GLU A 19 -6.56 15.78 -4.51
N VAL A 20 -6.21 14.54 -4.16
CA VAL A 20 -7.03 13.36 -4.51
C VAL A 20 -8.45 13.49 -3.93
N TYR A 21 -8.56 13.90 -2.65
CA TYR A 21 -9.85 14.19 -2.02
C TYR A 21 -10.67 15.20 -2.83
N LYS A 22 -10.07 16.33 -3.21
CA LYS A 22 -10.75 17.39 -3.97
C LYS A 22 -11.31 16.87 -5.30
N TYR A 23 -10.50 16.17 -6.07
CA TYR A 23 -10.94 15.62 -7.36
C TYR A 23 -12.09 14.64 -7.19
N LEU A 24 -11.98 13.70 -6.26
CA LEU A 24 -13.03 12.72 -5.99
C LEU A 24 -14.34 13.37 -5.52
N ARG A 25 -14.27 14.40 -4.68
CA ARG A 25 -15.46 15.15 -4.22
C ARG A 25 -16.15 15.95 -5.33
N ASN A 26 -15.41 16.25 -6.40
CA ASN A 26 -15.95 16.92 -7.60
C ASN A 26 -16.31 15.90 -8.71
N ASN A 27 -16.41 14.60 -8.38
CA ASN A 27 -16.71 13.51 -9.34
C ASN A 27 -15.70 13.41 -10.49
N VAL A 28 -14.46 13.80 -10.25
CA VAL A 28 -13.34 13.62 -11.19
C VAL A 28 -12.56 12.37 -10.76
N PHE A 29 -12.27 11.50 -11.70
CA PHE A 29 -11.43 10.32 -11.48
C PHE A 29 -9.95 10.71 -11.51
N PRO A 30 -9.21 10.67 -10.39
CA PRO A 30 -7.80 11.03 -10.38
C PRO A 30 -6.94 9.87 -10.87
N ILE A 31 -5.91 10.21 -11.66
CA ILE A 31 -4.78 9.34 -11.96
C ILE A 31 -3.55 9.97 -11.34
N VAL A 32 -2.91 9.26 -10.41
CA VAL A 32 -1.69 9.70 -9.74
C VAL A 32 -0.51 8.98 -10.38
N VAL A 33 0.47 9.74 -10.87
CA VAL A 33 1.72 9.20 -11.42
C VAL A 33 2.87 9.75 -10.60
N GLY A 34 3.72 8.88 -10.09
CA GLY A 34 4.77 9.30 -9.19
C GLY A 34 6.06 8.50 -9.31
N GLY A 35 7.03 8.82 -8.45
CA GLY A 35 8.37 8.29 -8.47
C GLY A 35 8.51 6.94 -7.77
N ASP A 36 8.13 6.85 -6.49
CA ASP A 36 8.18 5.61 -5.73
C ASP A 36 6.85 5.32 -5.02
N HIS A 37 6.70 4.11 -4.50
CA HIS A 37 5.40 3.64 -3.98
C HIS A 37 4.97 4.32 -2.66
N SER A 38 5.79 5.18 -2.05
CA SER A 38 5.37 5.97 -0.88
C SER A 38 4.16 6.88 -1.20
N ILE A 39 4.00 7.31 -2.47
CA ILE A 39 2.84 8.11 -2.91
C ILE A 39 1.49 7.46 -2.63
N ALA A 40 1.46 6.16 -2.42
CA ALA A 40 0.23 5.46 -2.05
C ALA A 40 -0.31 5.91 -0.68
N ILE A 41 0.56 6.41 0.21
CA ILE A 41 0.14 6.96 1.51
C ILE A 41 -0.86 8.11 1.29
N GLY A 42 -0.51 9.07 0.44
CA GLY A 42 -1.38 10.20 0.13
C GLY A 42 -2.59 9.81 -0.71
N SER A 43 -2.38 9.06 -1.79
CA SER A 43 -3.46 8.74 -2.74
C SER A 43 -4.56 7.87 -2.12
N VAL A 44 -4.21 6.85 -1.34
CA VAL A 44 -5.19 6.01 -0.61
C VAL A 44 -5.85 6.80 0.52
N SER A 45 -5.06 7.60 1.26
CA SER A 45 -5.63 8.46 2.32
C SER A 45 -6.63 9.46 1.76
N GLY A 46 -6.32 10.11 0.63
CA GLY A 46 -7.23 11.02 -0.06
C GLY A 46 -8.52 10.35 -0.53
N THR A 47 -8.42 9.11 -1.01
CA THR A 47 -9.59 8.30 -1.36
C THR A 47 -10.46 8.02 -0.13
N LYS A 48 -9.85 7.63 0.98
CA LYS A 48 -10.57 7.41 2.25
C LYS A 48 -11.19 8.68 2.80
N MET A 49 -10.51 9.83 2.68
CA MET A 49 -11.07 11.14 3.04
C MET A 49 -12.33 11.49 2.23
N ALA A 50 -12.31 11.18 0.93
CA ALA A 50 -13.46 11.49 0.06
C ALA A 50 -14.70 10.63 0.40
N PHE A 51 -14.49 9.42 0.91
CA PHE A 51 -15.56 8.45 1.22
C PHE A 51 -15.35 7.84 2.62
N PRO A 52 -15.41 8.64 3.70
CA PRO A 52 -15.04 8.20 5.05
C PRO A 52 -15.91 7.05 5.57
N GLU A 53 -17.20 7.03 5.22
CA GLU A 53 -18.15 6.01 5.67
C GLU A 53 -18.11 4.72 4.82
N GLN A 54 -17.42 4.76 3.68
CA GLN A 54 -17.36 3.60 2.82
C GLN A 54 -16.16 2.72 3.15
N ARG A 55 -16.36 1.42 3.08
CA ARG A 55 -15.29 0.43 3.15
C ARG A 55 -14.47 0.53 1.87
N LEU A 56 -13.15 0.69 2.03
CA LEU A 56 -12.21 0.86 0.93
C LEU A 56 -11.49 -0.45 0.64
N GLY A 57 -11.66 -0.97 -0.57
CA GLY A 57 -10.85 -2.06 -1.11
C GLY A 57 -9.63 -1.51 -1.82
N VAL A 58 -8.51 -2.22 -1.73
CA VAL A 58 -7.27 -1.89 -2.44
C VAL A 58 -6.81 -3.08 -3.26
N VAL A 59 -6.60 -2.85 -4.54
CA VAL A 59 -5.91 -3.77 -5.45
C VAL A 59 -4.48 -3.28 -5.59
N TRP A 60 -3.52 -4.10 -5.16
CA TRP A 60 -2.10 -3.79 -5.17
C TRP A 60 -1.39 -4.67 -6.19
N ILE A 61 -1.08 -4.09 -7.35
CA ILE A 61 -0.40 -4.78 -8.45
C ILE A 61 1.08 -4.44 -8.35
N ASP A 62 1.87 -5.39 -7.88
CA ASP A 62 3.24 -5.14 -7.46
C ASP A 62 4.04 -6.45 -7.38
N ALA A 63 5.36 -6.35 -7.56
CA ALA A 63 6.28 -7.44 -7.24
C ALA A 63 6.46 -7.61 -5.73
N HIS A 64 6.35 -6.50 -4.97
CA HIS A 64 6.63 -6.38 -3.55
C HIS A 64 5.37 -6.33 -2.69
N ALA A 65 5.52 -6.55 -1.38
CA ALA A 65 4.39 -6.50 -0.45
C ALA A 65 4.21 -5.14 0.21
N ASP A 66 5.26 -4.32 0.33
CA ASP A 66 5.23 -2.97 0.93
C ASP A 66 4.59 -2.91 2.33
N LEU A 67 4.82 -3.99 3.10
CA LEU A 67 4.26 -4.24 4.43
C LEU A 67 5.26 -4.04 5.57
N HIS A 68 6.43 -3.48 5.27
CA HIS A 68 7.39 -3.14 6.31
C HIS A 68 6.92 -1.96 7.17
N SER A 69 7.49 -1.88 8.35
CA SER A 69 7.40 -0.72 9.24
C SER A 69 8.80 -0.29 9.66
N PRO A 70 8.98 0.83 10.36
CA PRO A 70 10.27 1.18 10.94
C PRO A 70 10.88 0.08 11.84
N PHE A 71 10.04 -0.82 12.37
CA PHE A 71 10.50 -1.95 13.20
C PHE A 71 11.07 -3.11 12.41
N THR A 72 10.66 -3.29 11.14
CA THR A 72 10.97 -4.50 10.37
C THR A 72 11.81 -4.24 9.12
N THR A 73 11.78 -3.03 8.57
CA THR A 73 12.46 -2.71 7.30
C THR A 73 13.94 -3.06 7.30
N PRO A 74 14.45 -3.74 6.28
CA PRO A 74 15.88 -4.00 6.12
C PRO A 74 16.63 -2.76 5.58
N SER A 75 16.00 -2.00 4.67
CA SER A 75 16.61 -0.87 3.97
C SER A 75 16.39 0.48 4.66
N GLY A 76 15.25 0.68 5.33
CA GLY A 76 14.78 1.96 5.82
C GLY A 76 14.05 2.80 4.77
N ASN A 77 13.81 2.26 3.58
CA ASN A 77 13.08 2.96 2.52
C ASN A 77 11.58 2.97 2.79
N VAL A 78 10.96 4.14 2.72
CA VAL A 78 9.54 4.29 3.07
C VAL A 78 8.62 3.75 1.99
N HIS A 79 9.09 3.64 0.74
CA HIS A 79 8.29 3.02 -0.33
C HIS A 79 7.93 1.55 -0.04
N GLY A 80 8.72 0.82 0.73
CA GLY A 80 8.37 -0.54 1.19
C GLY A 80 7.47 -0.59 2.44
N MET A 81 6.80 0.52 2.82
CA MET A 81 6.04 0.63 4.06
C MET A 81 4.59 1.11 3.92
N PRO A 82 4.11 1.56 2.75
CA PRO A 82 2.84 2.27 2.66
C PRO A 82 1.66 1.44 3.14
N LEU A 83 1.60 0.16 2.83
CA LEU A 83 0.47 -0.68 3.23
C LEU A 83 0.42 -0.92 4.73
N ALA A 84 1.56 -1.15 5.39
CA ALA A 84 1.60 -1.28 6.85
C ALA A 84 1.11 0.01 7.54
N LEU A 85 1.51 1.17 7.00
CA LEU A 85 1.08 2.48 7.47
C LEU A 85 -0.43 2.68 7.29
N LEU A 86 -0.95 2.38 6.10
CA LEU A 86 -2.36 2.55 5.74
C LEU A 86 -3.30 1.61 6.52
N MET A 87 -2.81 0.42 6.89
CA MET A 87 -3.54 -0.55 7.70
C MET A 87 -3.33 -0.39 9.21
N ASP A 88 -2.49 0.58 9.62
CA ASP A 88 -2.12 0.79 11.03
C ASP A 88 -1.42 -0.43 11.67
N ILE A 89 -0.58 -1.12 10.91
CA ILE A 89 0.16 -2.30 11.33
C ILE A 89 1.63 -1.95 11.55
N GLU A 90 2.15 -2.14 12.76
CA GLU A 90 3.55 -1.87 13.07
C GLU A 90 4.45 -3.11 13.01
N ASN A 91 3.87 -4.30 12.96
CA ASN A 91 4.57 -5.59 12.92
C ASN A 91 5.66 -5.75 14.02
N LYS A 92 5.37 -5.29 15.23
CA LYS A 92 6.32 -5.34 16.37
C LYS A 92 6.72 -6.77 16.78
N LYS A 93 5.89 -7.77 16.47
CA LYS A 93 6.19 -9.19 16.77
C LYS A 93 7.42 -9.66 15.98
N GLN A 94 7.61 -9.18 14.76
CA GLN A 94 8.71 -9.54 13.87
C GLN A 94 9.85 -8.50 13.89
N ARG A 95 9.90 -7.69 14.93
CA ARG A 95 10.82 -6.57 15.03
C ARG A 95 12.28 -6.98 14.95
N ARG A 96 13.02 -6.35 14.05
CA ARG A 96 14.48 -6.47 13.90
C ARG A 96 15.21 -5.14 14.14
N ASN A 97 14.47 -4.04 14.17
CA ASN A 97 15.00 -2.70 14.36
C ASN A 97 14.53 -2.08 15.68
N LYS A 98 15.30 -1.07 16.15
CA LYS A 98 14.92 -0.19 17.25
C LYS A 98 14.83 1.26 16.72
N PRO A 99 13.69 1.67 16.18
CA PRO A 99 13.52 3.02 15.64
C PRO A 99 13.73 4.09 16.70
N ARG A 100 14.22 5.26 16.27
CA ARG A 100 14.33 6.44 17.15
C ARG A 100 12.94 6.97 17.46
N VAL A 101 12.79 7.62 18.65
CA VAL A 101 11.53 8.25 19.06
C VAL A 101 11.01 9.22 17.99
N TYR A 102 11.89 10.02 17.44
CA TYR A 102 11.55 10.93 16.35
C TYR A 102 10.97 10.22 15.11
N THR A 103 11.57 9.10 14.68
CA THR A 103 11.03 8.30 13.57
C THR A 103 9.61 7.80 13.86
N LEU A 104 9.35 7.39 15.10
CA LEU A 104 8.02 6.93 15.51
C LEU A 104 7.00 8.06 15.59
N ASP A 105 7.41 9.26 16.02
CA ASP A 105 6.56 10.45 16.00
C ASP A 105 6.13 10.79 14.56
N VAL A 106 7.08 10.84 13.64
CA VAL A 106 6.78 11.13 12.22
C VAL A 106 5.93 10.02 11.60
N TRP A 107 6.22 8.75 11.90
CA TRP A 107 5.41 7.62 11.48
C TRP A 107 3.95 7.74 11.96
N ASP A 108 3.76 8.11 13.23
CA ASP A 108 2.42 8.32 13.79
C ASP A 108 1.66 9.48 13.14
N ARG A 109 2.38 10.54 12.75
CA ARG A 109 1.80 11.66 12.00
C ARG A 109 1.40 11.25 10.59
N LEU A 110 2.22 10.48 9.88
CA LEU A 110 1.88 9.94 8.55
C LEU A 110 0.63 9.05 8.61
N ARG A 111 0.52 8.18 9.61
CA ARG A 111 -0.68 7.34 9.82
C ARG A 111 -1.97 8.13 9.99
N LYS A 112 -1.88 9.37 10.45
CA LYS A 112 -3.02 10.25 10.71
C LYS A 112 -3.41 11.14 9.53
N ILE A 113 -2.70 11.06 8.40
CA ILE A 113 -3.10 11.81 7.20
C ILE A 113 -4.51 11.39 6.81
N GLY A 114 -5.38 12.39 6.69
CA GLY A 114 -6.77 12.24 6.28
C GLY A 114 -7.73 11.73 7.34
N SER A 115 -7.33 10.82 8.20
CA SER A 115 -8.16 10.29 9.30
C SER A 115 -7.30 9.58 10.33
N SER A 116 -7.79 9.45 11.56
CA SER A 116 -7.21 8.57 12.56
C SER A 116 -7.61 7.10 12.30
N GLY A 117 -6.69 6.17 12.57
CA GLY A 117 -6.91 4.73 12.38
C GLY A 117 -6.70 4.24 10.94
N PRO A 118 -6.95 2.96 10.69
CA PRO A 118 -6.67 2.33 9.41
C PRO A 118 -7.52 2.91 8.28
N LYS A 119 -6.91 3.09 7.10
CA LYS A 119 -7.58 3.55 5.87
C LYS A 119 -8.27 2.40 5.15
N LEU A 120 -7.69 1.20 5.29
CA LEU A 120 -8.24 -0.04 4.75
C LEU A 120 -8.04 -1.18 5.77
N LEU A 121 -8.82 -2.23 5.63
CA LEU A 121 -8.67 -3.45 6.43
C LEU A 121 -7.78 -4.45 5.66
N PRO A 122 -7.00 -5.30 6.36
CA PRO A 122 -6.23 -6.35 5.69
C PRO A 122 -7.09 -7.28 4.82
N SER A 123 -8.33 -7.55 5.22
CA SER A 123 -9.30 -8.33 4.43
C SER A 123 -9.76 -7.66 3.13
N ASP A 124 -9.48 -6.37 2.96
CA ASP A 124 -9.88 -5.57 1.80
C ASP A 124 -8.70 -5.25 0.87
N LEU A 125 -7.58 -5.91 1.11
CA LEU A 125 -6.38 -5.84 0.28
C LEU A 125 -6.26 -7.11 -0.56
N VAL A 126 -5.99 -6.91 -1.86
CA VAL A 126 -5.66 -8.00 -2.80
C VAL A 126 -4.34 -7.68 -3.48
N PHE A 127 -3.35 -8.53 -3.27
CA PHE A 127 -2.11 -8.51 -4.04
C PHE A 127 -2.27 -9.23 -5.37
N ILE A 128 -1.73 -8.65 -6.44
CA ILE A 128 -1.64 -9.28 -7.76
C ILE A 128 -0.20 -9.19 -8.24
N GLY A 129 0.40 -10.33 -8.54
CA GLY A 129 1.76 -10.39 -9.08
C GLY A 129 2.86 -10.44 -8.03
N LEU A 130 2.51 -10.53 -6.74
CA LEU A 130 3.45 -10.59 -5.63
C LEU A 130 4.44 -11.76 -5.79
N ARG A 131 5.75 -11.47 -5.67
CA ARG A 131 6.81 -12.48 -5.84
C ARG A 131 8.07 -12.24 -5.01
N ASP A 132 8.31 -11.01 -4.54
CA ASP A 132 9.48 -10.65 -3.74
C ASP A 132 9.05 -9.95 -2.45
N TYR A 133 9.21 -10.63 -1.32
CA TYR A 133 8.85 -10.11 0.01
C TYR A 133 9.58 -10.88 1.11
N GLU A 134 9.85 -10.22 2.21
CA GLU A 134 10.60 -10.79 3.32
C GLU A 134 9.71 -11.55 4.31
N ALA A 135 10.37 -12.30 5.20
CA ALA A 135 9.69 -13.14 6.21
C ALA A 135 8.77 -12.33 7.14
N GLU A 136 9.14 -11.11 7.44
CA GLU A 136 8.37 -10.19 8.27
C GLU A 136 7.04 -9.79 7.61
N GLU A 137 7.05 -9.62 6.29
CA GLU A 137 5.88 -9.31 5.47
C GLU A 137 5.00 -10.55 5.27
N ALA A 138 5.64 -11.70 5.00
CA ALA A 138 4.97 -13.00 4.95
C ALA A 138 4.19 -13.30 6.23
N ALA A 139 4.73 -12.92 7.40
CA ALA A 139 4.06 -13.09 8.67
C ALA A 139 2.76 -12.26 8.76
N ILE A 140 2.75 -11.02 8.26
CA ILE A 140 1.55 -10.17 8.19
C ILE A 140 0.52 -10.79 7.24
N ILE A 141 0.94 -11.15 6.02
CA ILE A 141 0.06 -11.76 5.02
C ILE A 141 -0.64 -12.99 5.62
N LYS A 142 0.11 -13.84 6.30
CA LYS A 142 -0.41 -15.05 6.95
C LYS A 142 -1.29 -14.74 8.16
N GLU A 143 -0.87 -13.82 9.04
CA GLU A 143 -1.60 -13.48 10.28
C GLU A 143 -2.99 -12.93 9.98
N PHE A 144 -3.09 -12.09 8.96
CA PHE A 144 -4.35 -11.43 8.58
C PHE A 144 -5.09 -12.12 7.44
N GLY A 145 -4.55 -13.17 6.85
CA GLY A 145 -5.16 -13.87 5.74
C GLY A 145 -5.35 -13.00 4.50
N ILE A 146 -4.37 -12.12 4.22
CA ILE A 146 -4.44 -11.19 3.08
C ILE A 146 -4.46 -11.98 1.78
N LYS A 147 -5.36 -11.61 0.87
CA LYS A 147 -5.51 -12.27 -0.43
C LYS A 147 -4.30 -11.98 -1.31
N VAL A 148 -3.67 -13.04 -1.80
CA VAL A 148 -2.57 -12.97 -2.77
C VAL A 148 -2.95 -13.76 -4.02
N ILE A 149 -2.75 -13.14 -5.19
CA ILE A 149 -2.83 -13.77 -6.50
C ILE A 149 -1.42 -13.68 -7.11
N THR A 150 -0.73 -14.79 -7.14
CA THR A 150 0.66 -14.87 -7.57
C THR A 150 0.81 -14.70 -9.08
N VAL A 151 2.03 -14.39 -9.56
CA VAL A 151 2.35 -14.37 -11.01
C VAL A 151 1.95 -15.68 -11.68
N LYS A 152 2.19 -16.82 -11.02
CA LYS A 152 1.80 -18.14 -11.53
C LYS A 152 0.30 -18.23 -11.74
N GLU A 153 -0.48 -17.84 -10.73
CA GLU A 153 -1.96 -17.86 -10.81
C GLU A 153 -2.49 -16.92 -11.88
N VAL A 154 -1.89 -15.72 -12.06
CA VAL A 154 -2.27 -14.81 -13.15
C VAL A 154 -2.07 -15.47 -14.52
N ARG A 155 -0.93 -16.15 -14.71
CA ARG A 155 -0.64 -16.86 -15.98
C ARG A 155 -1.55 -18.04 -16.22
N GLU A 156 -1.89 -18.81 -15.19
CA GLU A 156 -2.72 -19.99 -15.30
C GLU A 156 -4.21 -19.66 -15.47
N LYS A 157 -4.71 -18.66 -14.74
CA LYS A 157 -6.13 -18.29 -14.73
C LYS A 157 -6.52 -17.32 -15.85
N GLY A 158 -5.55 -16.49 -16.29
CA GLY A 158 -5.78 -15.36 -17.20
C GLY A 158 -6.40 -14.14 -16.51
N THR A 159 -6.30 -12.99 -17.15
CA THR A 159 -6.67 -11.68 -16.58
C THR A 159 -8.14 -11.60 -16.19
N ASP A 160 -9.05 -12.11 -17.03
CA ASP A 160 -10.49 -12.05 -16.77
C ASP A 160 -10.90 -12.81 -15.50
N ALA A 161 -10.29 -13.97 -15.27
CA ALA A 161 -10.56 -14.75 -14.06
C ALA A 161 -10.00 -14.05 -12.82
N VAL A 162 -8.80 -13.47 -12.90
CA VAL A 162 -8.16 -12.69 -11.84
C VAL A 162 -9.01 -11.48 -11.48
N VAL A 163 -9.51 -10.73 -12.46
CA VAL A 163 -10.40 -9.59 -12.22
C VAL A 163 -11.69 -10.04 -11.52
N ARG A 164 -12.34 -11.09 -12.00
CA ARG A 164 -13.56 -11.62 -11.35
C ARG A 164 -13.31 -12.06 -9.92
N GLU A 165 -12.21 -12.77 -9.66
CA GLU A 165 -11.82 -13.24 -8.33
C GLU A 165 -11.54 -12.05 -7.37
N THR A 166 -10.82 -11.03 -7.86
CA THR A 166 -10.54 -9.80 -7.12
C THR A 166 -11.81 -9.04 -6.77
N MET A 167 -12.69 -8.84 -7.75
CA MET A 167 -13.96 -8.12 -7.53
C MET A 167 -14.91 -8.89 -6.60
N ALA A 168 -14.94 -10.23 -6.70
CA ALA A 168 -15.70 -11.07 -5.80
C ALA A 168 -15.19 -10.97 -4.35
N HIS A 169 -13.86 -10.93 -4.16
CA HIS A 169 -13.26 -10.76 -2.84
C HIS A 169 -13.60 -9.39 -2.23
N LEU A 170 -13.61 -8.33 -3.04
CA LEU A 170 -13.84 -6.95 -2.60
C LEU A 170 -15.33 -6.53 -2.64
N THR A 171 -16.25 -7.46 -2.74
CA THR A 171 -17.71 -7.19 -2.87
C THR A 171 -18.26 -6.33 -1.73
N ALA A 172 -17.70 -6.44 -0.52
CA ALA A 172 -18.11 -5.64 0.65
C ALA A 172 -17.61 -4.18 0.59
N CYS A 173 -16.73 -3.84 -0.35
CA CYS A 173 -16.14 -2.52 -0.46
C CYS A 173 -16.99 -1.60 -1.33
N GLY A 174 -17.33 -0.42 -0.81
CA GLY A 174 -18.08 0.60 -1.56
C GLY A 174 -17.21 1.39 -2.54
N ARG A 175 -15.90 1.32 -2.38
CA ARG A 175 -14.89 1.94 -3.26
C ARG A 175 -13.70 1.01 -3.42
N ILE A 176 -13.07 1.07 -4.59
CA ILE A 176 -11.84 0.34 -4.88
C ILE A 176 -10.79 1.34 -5.36
N HIS A 177 -9.62 1.29 -4.72
CA HIS A 177 -8.41 1.97 -5.16
C HIS A 177 -7.50 0.95 -5.83
N VAL A 178 -6.95 1.31 -6.99
CA VAL A 178 -5.98 0.47 -7.70
C VAL A 178 -4.63 1.16 -7.61
N SER A 179 -3.65 0.49 -7.02
CA SER A 179 -2.25 0.87 -7.03
C SER A 179 -1.48 -0.05 -7.96
N PHE A 180 -0.66 0.52 -8.82
CA PHE A 180 0.09 -0.22 -9.83
C PHE A 180 1.55 0.21 -9.79
N ASP A 181 2.43 -0.70 -9.35
CA ASP A 181 3.86 -0.54 -9.49
C ASP A 181 4.35 -1.13 -10.81
N VAL A 182 5.17 -0.37 -11.53
CA VAL A 182 5.69 -0.80 -12.84
C VAL A 182 6.66 -1.97 -12.73
N ASP A 183 7.22 -2.22 -11.54
CA ASP A 183 8.10 -3.36 -11.29
C ASP A 183 7.33 -4.69 -11.18
N SER A 184 5.99 -4.64 -11.12
CA SER A 184 5.14 -5.82 -11.33
C SER A 184 5.33 -6.44 -12.71
N LEU A 185 5.79 -5.65 -13.69
CA LEU A 185 6.08 -6.10 -15.04
C LEU A 185 7.34 -6.99 -15.07
N ASP A 186 7.42 -7.81 -16.12
CA ASP A 186 8.61 -8.65 -16.35
C ASP A 186 9.81 -7.73 -16.70
N PRO A 187 10.97 -7.85 -16.02
CA PRO A 187 12.15 -7.01 -16.28
C PRO A 187 12.69 -7.15 -17.71
N SER A 188 12.42 -8.25 -18.39
CA SER A 188 12.79 -8.42 -19.81
C SER A 188 11.99 -7.51 -20.75
N ILE A 189 10.82 -7.04 -20.28
CA ILE A 189 9.93 -6.14 -21.01
C ILE A 189 10.11 -4.71 -20.48
N SER A 190 10.16 -4.54 -19.17
CA SER A 190 10.36 -3.25 -18.50
C SER A 190 11.78 -3.17 -17.94
N VAL A 191 12.75 -2.88 -18.82
CA VAL A 191 14.19 -2.93 -18.53
C VAL A 191 14.62 -1.95 -17.41
N GLY A 192 13.79 -1.00 -17.04
CA GLY A 192 14.05 -0.06 -15.93
C GLY A 192 13.64 -0.55 -14.55
N THR A 193 13.03 -1.74 -14.43
CA THR A 193 12.60 -2.30 -13.15
C THR A 193 13.66 -3.22 -12.57
N GLY A 194 13.75 -3.30 -11.24
CA GLY A 194 14.83 -3.99 -10.52
C GLY A 194 14.51 -5.42 -10.09
N THR A 195 13.32 -5.94 -10.37
CA THR A 195 12.84 -7.26 -9.88
C THR A 195 12.29 -8.15 -10.96
#